data_44cc35ce0703950637840bc31a43f241
#
_entry.id   44cc35ce0703950637840bc31a43f241
#
_cell.length_a   1.000
_cell.length_b   1.000
_cell.length_c   1.000
_cell.angle_alpha   90.00
_cell.angle_beta   90.00
_cell.angle_gamma   90.00
#
_symmetry.space_group_name_H-M   'P 1'
#
loop_
_entity.id
_entity.type
_entity.pdbx_description
1 polymer ?
#
loop_
_entity_poly.entity_id
_entity_poly.type
_entity_poly.pdbx_seq_one_letter_code
_entity_poly.pdbx_strand_id
1 'polypeptide(L)'
;QKIMDIDLTEFPRLDLVRDTFVFCCFCGLAFIDISTLTRDQIVTDNEGEMWIRKSRQKTGEVSTIPLLDIPRKIAAKYHNHPKAVAKNVVIPVISNQRMNSYLDEVAAKAGVKKHLTTHIARHTFATMSLNNHVPLETIQKMLGHSDIATTQIYARLLDKTISEDMVRMREKFDTIPVDIKPLPEPPVTFTPEPQPKRGRPRKYS
;
A
#
# COMPACT_ATOMS: atom_id res chain seq x y z
N GLN A 1 -5.16 8.02 -10.26
CA GLN A 1 -6.26 8.42 -11.15
C GLN A 1 -5.75 8.58 -12.59
N LYS A 2 -4.83 9.53 -12.90
CA LYS A 2 -4.33 9.82 -14.26
C LYS A 2 -3.97 8.58 -15.09
N ILE A 3 -3.32 7.58 -14.48
CA ILE A 3 -2.93 6.33 -15.15
C ILE A 3 -4.14 5.49 -15.54
N MET A 4 -5.23 5.53 -14.79
CA MET A 4 -6.44 4.77 -15.09
C MET A 4 -7.29 5.43 -16.17
N ASP A 5 -7.22 6.76 -16.28
CA ASP A 5 -8.10 7.56 -17.14
C ASP A 5 -7.60 7.68 -18.59
N ILE A 6 -6.34 7.27 -18.88
CA ILE A 6 -5.81 7.36 -20.25
C ILE A 6 -6.45 6.32 -21.16
N ASP A 7 -6.82 6.76 -22.35
CA ASP A 7 -7.22 5.86 -23.43
C ASP A 7 -5.98 5.22 -24.10
N LEU A 8 -5.94 3.90 -24.07
CA LEU A 8 -4.88 3.08 -24.67
C LEU A 8 -5.44 2.05 -25.66
N THR A 9 -6.64 2.28 -26.18
CA THR A 9 -7.35 1.35 -27.10
C THR A 9 -6.51 1.04 -28.33
N GLU A 10 -5.79 2.03 -28.85
CA GLU A 10 -4.88 1.86 -30.00
C GLU A 10 -3.55 1.18 -29.63
N PHE A 11 -3.26 1.00 -28.34
CA PHE A 11 -1.99 0.44 -27.86
C PHE A 11 -2.21 -0.76 -26.93
N PRO A 12 -2.66 -1.93 -27.43
CA PRO A 12 -3.01 -3.08 -26.58
C PRO A 12 -1.87 -3.53 -25.65
N ARG A 13 -0.61 -3.35 -26.06
CA ARG A 13 0.56 -3.66 -25.22
C ARG A 13 0.65 -2.74 -24.00
N LEU A 14 0.35 -1.45 -24.16
CA LEU A 14 0.39 -0.46 -23.08
C LEU A 14 -0.85 -0.59 -22.18
N ASP A 15 -1.98 -0.93 -22.75
CA ASP A 15 -3.22 -1.22 -22.04
C ASP A 15 -3.03 -2.39 -21.06
N LEU A 16 -2.43 -3.49 -21.49
CA LEU A 16 -2.06 -4.62 -20.63
C LEU A 16 -1.11 -4.19 -19.50
N VAL A 17 -0.12 -3.36 -19.82
CA VAL A 17 0.88 -2.89 -18.84
C VAL A 17 0.25 -1.97 -17.79
N ARG A 18 -0.60 -1.02 -18.23
CA ARG A 18 -1.38 -0.14 -17.37
C ARG A 18 -2.27 -0.97 -16.43
N ASP A 19 -3.02 -1.91 -16.96
CA ASP A 19 -3.94 -2.75 -16.19
C ASP A 19 -3.19 -3.61 -15.17
N THR A 20 -2.06 -4.21 -15.55
CA THR A 20 -1.21 -4.95 -14.62
C THR A 20 -0.69 -4.07 -13.49
N PHE A 21 -0.23 -2.85 -13.81
CA PHE A 21 0.25 -1.88 -12.83
C PHE A 21 -0.87 -1.46 -11.87
N VAL A 22 -2.04 -1.10 -12.42
CA VAL A 22 -3.22 -0.72 -11.62
C VAL A 22 -3.65 -1.87 -10.73
N PHE A 23 -3.72 -3.10 -11.25
CA PHE A 23 -4.02 -4.29 -10.46
C PHE A 23 -3.09 -4.40 -9.25
N CYS A 24 -1.78 -4.25 -9.46
CA CYS A 24 -0.80 -4.29 -8.37
C CYS A 24 -0.93 -3.11 -7.40
N CYS A 25 -1.39 -1.93 -7.83
CA CYS A 25 -1.66 -0.80 -6.95
C CYS A 25 -2.82 -1.08 -5.97
N PHE A 26 -3.75 -1.97 -6.32
CA PHE A 26 -4.89 -2.33 -5.47
C PHE A 26 -4.74 -3.68 -4.76
N CYS A 27 -3.75 -4.51 -5.15
CA CYS A 27 -3.52 -5.81 -4.53
C CYS A 27 -2.15 -5.93 -3.84
N GLY A 28 -1.24 -4.98 -4.04
CA GLY A 28 0.08 -5.00 -3.42
C GLY A 28 0.98 -6.16 -3.85
N LEU A 29 0.63 -6.92 -4.89
CA LEU A 29 1.43 -8.06 -5.36
C LEU A 29 2.77 -7.60 -5.92
N ALA A 30 3.83 -8.37 -5.66
CA ALA A 30 5.11 -8.20 -6.34
C ALA A 30 5.01 -8.70 -7.79
N PHE A 31 5.93 -8.24 -8.66
CA PHE A 31 5.94 -8.64 -10.08
C PHE A 31 5.89 -10.16 -10.26
N ILE A 32 6.71 -10.91 -9.53
CA ILE A 32 6.77 -12.36 -9.64
C ILE A 32 5.45 -13.02 -9.21
N ASP A 33 4.79 -12.47 -8.19
CA ASP A 33 3.55 -13.01 -7.64
C ASP A 33 2.38 -12.76 -8.61
N ILE A 34 2.27 -11.56 -9.24
CA ILE A 34 1.24 -11.31 -10.25
C ILE A 34 1.50 -12.07 -11.54
N SER A 35 2.76 -12.26 -11.97
CA SER A 35 3.11 -12.98 -13.18
C SER A 35 2.78 -14.48 -13.11
N THR A 36 2.66 -15.00 -11.90
CA THR A 36 2.33 -16.42 -11.60
C THR A 36 1.02 -16.58 -10.85
N LEU A 37 0.17 -15.54 -10.80
CA LEU A 37 -1.13 -15.60 -10.16
C LEU A 37 -2.09 -16.43 -11.03
N THR A 38 -2.46 -17.61 -10.56
CA THR A 38 -3.37 -18.51 -11.24
C THR A 38 -4.83 -18.25 -10.86
N ARG A 39 -5.77 -18.73 -11.63
CA ARG A 39 -7.21 -18.48 -11.45
C ARG A 39 -7.77 -19.12 -10.20
N ASP A 40 -7.28 -20.29 -9.84
CA ASP A 40 -7.65 -21.05 -8.63
C ASP A 40 -7.18 -20.34 -7.33
N GLN A 41 -6.26 -19.38 -7.44
CA GLN A 41 -5.83 -18.53 -6.31
C GLN A 41 -6.77 -17.36 -6.05
N ILE A 42 -7.78 -17.14 -6.90
CA ILE A 42 -8.90 -16.27 -6.61
C ILE A 42 -10.04 -17.13 -6.08
N VAL A 43 -10.38 -16.96 -4.81
CA VAL A 43 -11.38 -17.72 -4.10
C VAL A 43 -12.54 -16.81 -3.69
N THR A 44 -13.74 -17.36 -3.64
CA THR A 44 -14.92 -16.65 -3.11
C THR A 44 -15.22 -17.22 -1.72
N ASP A 45 -15.45 -16.36 -0.76
CA ASP A 45 -15.86 -16.77 0.58
C ASP A 45 -17.36 -17.04 0.68
N ASN A 46 -17.82 -17.39 1.88
CA ASN A 46 -19.23 -17.70 2.14
C ASN A 46 -20.16 -16.48 2.04
N GLU A 47 -19.61 -15.27 2.05
CA GLU A 47 -20.34 -14.00 1.95
C GLU A 47 -20.38 -13.51 0.49
N GLY A 48 -19.73 -14.23 -0.43
CA GLY A 48 -19.65 -13.88 -1.85
C GLY A 48 -18.51 -12.93 -2.21
N GLU A 49 -17.66 -12.59 -1.24
CA GLU A 49 -16.51 -11.72 -1.46
C GLU A 49 -15.33 -12.50 -2.06
N MET A 50 -14.66 -11.86 -3.00
CA MET A 50 -13.52 -12.48 -3.70
C MET A 50 -12.20 -12.11 -3.04
N TRP A 51 -11.31 -13.10 -2.95
CA TRP A 51 -10.00 -12.97 -2.30
C TRP A 51 -8.90 -13.57 -3.16
N ILE A 52 -7.73 -12.92 -3.17
CA ILE A 52 -6.49 -13.52 -3.66
C ILE A 52 -5.86 -14.26 -2.49
N ARG A 53 -5.60 -15.56 -2.64
CA ARG A 53 -4.80 -16.38 -1.71
C ARG A 53 -3.58 -16.90 -2.44
N LYS A 54 -2.41 -16.27 -2.19
CA LYS A 54 -1.19 -16.62 -2.89
C LYS A 54 -0.01 -16.70 -1.92
N SER A 55 0.68 -17.84 -1.95
CA SER A 55 1.98 -17.96 -1.30
C SER A 55 3.02 -17.12 -2.06
N ARG A 56 3.71 -16.25 -1.35
CA ARG A 56 4.76 -15.39 -1.92
C ARG A 56 5.98 -16.18 -2.30
N GLN A 57 6.47 -15.98 -3.52
CA GLN A 57 7.62 -16.70 -4.03
C GLN A 57 8.91 -16.39 -3.27
N LYS A 58 9.05 -15.18 -2.70
CA LYS A 58 10.26 -14.76 -1.97
C LYS A 58 10.30 -15.24 -0.52
N THR A 59 9.14 -15.32 0.16
CA THR A 59 9.10 -15.54 1.63
C THR A 59 8.36 -16.81 2.02
N GLY A 60 7.60 -17.43 1.12
CA GLY A 60 6.69 -18.53 1.42
C GLY A 60 5.41 -18.12 2.17
N GLU A 61 5.34 -16.90 2.69
CA GLU A 61 4.19 -16.38 3.42
C GLU A 61 2.95 -16.30 2.52
N VAL A 62 1.80 -16.62 3.08
CA VAL A 62 0.53 -16.53 2.34
C VAL A 62 0.00 -15.10 2.43
N SER A 63 -0.10 -14.44 1.28
CA SER A 63 -0.83 -13.19 1.13
C SER A 63 -2.31 -13.49 0.93
N THR A 64 -3.15 -12.91 1.77
CA THR A 64 -4.62 -12.95 1.65
C THR A 64 -5.09 -11.52 1.43
N ILE A 65 -5.62 -11.23 0.25
CA ILE A 65 -5.92 -9.86 -0.20
C ILE A 65 -7.33 -9.83 -0.74
N PRO A 66 -8.22 -8.92 -0.25
CA PRO A 66 -9.54 -8.75 -0.82
C PRO A 66 -9.45 -8.24 -2.26
N LEU A 67 -10.20 -8.83 -3.16
CA LEU A 67 -10.25 -8.44 -4.57
C LEU A 67 -11.30 -7.35 -4.76
N LEU A 68 -10.90 -6.10 -4.62
CA LEU A 68 -11.75 -4.93 -4.79
C LEU A 68 -12.29 -4.79 -6.22
N ASP A 69 -13.25 -3.92 -6.45
CA ASP A 69 -13.94 -3.76 -7.75
C ASP A 69 -13.01 -3.48 -8.93
N ILE A 70 -12.01 -2.61 -8.76
CA ILE A 70 -11.09 -2.26 -9.85
C ILE A 70 -10.26 -3.48 -10.28
N PRO A 71 -9.53 -4.17 -9.42
CA PRO A 71 -8.80 -5.37 -9.82
C PRO A 71 -9.72 -6.51 -10.27
N ARG A 72 -10.96 -6.62 -9.75
CA ARG A 72 -11.97 -7.59 -10.21
C ARG A 72 -12.34 -7.33 -11.67
N LYS A 73 -12.62 -6.08 -12.06
CA LYS A 73 -12.90 -5.69 -13.44
C LYS A 73 -11.71 -5.98 -14.37
N ILE A 74 -10.49 -5.73 -13.91
CA ILE A 74 -9.27 -6.04 -14.68
C ILE A 74 -9.14 -7.56 -14.87
N ALA A 75 -9.31 -8.35 -13.83
CA ALA A 75 -9.27 -9.82 -13.92
C ALA A 75 -10.33 -10.34 -14.90
N ALA A 76 -11.54 -9.81 -14.86
CA ALA A 76 -12.63 -10.17 -15.78
C ALA A 76 -12.28 -9.82 -17.24
N LYS A 77 -11.65 -8.65 -17.50
CA LYS A 77 -11.20 -8.25 -18.84
C LYS A 77 -10.26 -9.27 -19.48
N TYR A 78 -9.37 -9.88 -18.70
CA TYR A 78 -8.40 -10.86 -19.21
C TYR A 78 -8.85 -12.32 -19.08
N HIS A 79 -10.07 -12.57 -18.59
CA HIS A 79 -10.56 -13.93 -18.35
C HIS A 79 -10.48 -14.82 -19.61
N ASN A 80 -10.88 -14.31 -20.77
CA ASN A 80 -10.88 -15.05 -22.04
C ASN A 80 -9.66 -14.72 -22.92
N HIS A 81 -8.68 -14.00 -22.40
CA HIS A 81 -7.48 -13.65 -23.18
C HIS A 81 -6.67 -14.92 -23.50
N PRO A 82 -6.33 -15.21 -24.79
CA PRO A 82 -5.72 -16.48 -25.19
C PRO A 82 -4.47 -16.87 -24.40
N LYS A 83 -3.56 -15.91 -24.16
CA LYS A 83 -2.34 -16.15 -23.37
C LYS A 83 -2.63 -16.39 -21.87
N ALA A 84 -3.68 -15.78 -21.32
CA ALA A 84 -4.08 -16.00 -19.93
C ALA A 84 -4.67 -17.40 -19.76
N VAL A 85 -5.52 -17.82 -20.70
CA VAL A 85 -6.09 -19.18 -20.75
C VAL A 85 -4.98 -20.22 -20.88
N ALA A 86 -4.10 -20.06 -21.87
CA ALA A 86 -3.03 -21.05 -22.17
C ALA A 86 -2.05 -21.22 -20.98
N LYS A 87 -1.83 -20.20 -20.17
CA LYS A 87 -0.93 -20.25 -19.00
C LYS A 87 -1.67 -20.47 -17.68
N ASN A 88 -2.99 -20.56 -17.69
CA ASN A 88 -3.84 -20.57 -16.50
C ASN A 88 -3.54 -19.43 -15.52
N VAL A 89 -3.31 -18.21 -16.02
CA VAL A 89 -3.04 -17.03 -15.17
C VAL A 89 -4.19 -16.02 -15.24
N VAL A 90 -4.29 -15.16 -14.23
CA VAL A 90 -5.32 -14.11 -14.16
C VAL A 90 -5.05 -13.02 -15.20
N ILE A 91 -3.80 -12.58 -15.32
CA ILE A 91 -3.36 -11.57 -16.30
C ILE A 91 -2.12 -12.09 -17.03
N PRO A 92 -2.05 -12.00 -18.37
CA PRO A 92 -0.92 -12.52 -19.15
C PRO A 92 0.28 -11.56 -19.12
N VAL A 93 0.92 -11.42 -17.94
CA VAL A 93 2.02 -10.48 -17.70
C VAL A 93 3.22 -10.75 -18.61
N ILE A 94 3.83 -9.68 -19.13
CA ILE A 94 5.07 -9.73 -19.92
C ILE A 94 6.29 -9.74 -18.98
N SER A 95 7.52 -9.84 -19.53
CA SER A 95 8.74 -9.81 -18.69
C SER A 95 8.88 -8.51 -17.90
N ASN A 96 9.50 -8.58 -16.72
CA ASN A 96 9.66 -7.42 -15.82
C ASN A 96 10.39 -6.24 -16.49
N GLN A 97 11.42 -6.53 -17.27
CA GLN A 97 12.16 -5.51 -17.99
C GLN A 97 11.26 -4.74 -19.00
N ARG A 98 10.49 -5.47 -19.81
CA ARG A 98 9.55 -4.86 -20.76
C ARG A 98 8.40 -4.15 -20.02
N MET A 99 7.94 -4.72 -18.91
CA MET A 99 6.90 -4.11 -18.08
C MET A 99 7.33 -2.71 -17.63
N ASN A 100 8.53 -2.58 -17.05
CA ASN A 100 9.04 -1.30 -16.57
C ASN A 100 9.30 -0.31 -17.72
N SER A 101 9.86 -0.77 -18.87
CA SER A 101 10.04 0.07 -20.04
C SER A 101 8.73 0.64 -20.59
N TYR A 102 7.68 -0.19 -20.67
CA TYR A 102 6.37 0.27 -21.14
C TYR A 102 5.61 1.10 -20.11
N LEU A 103 5.92 0.95 -18.80
CA LEU A 103 5.39 1.84 -17.77
C LEU A 103 5.88 3.28 -17.94
N ASP A 104 7.09 3.49 -18.45
CA ASP A 104 7.59 4.83 -18.78
C ASP A 104 6.79 5.45 -19.94
N GLU A 105 6.43 4.64 -20.98
CA GLU A 105 5.54 5.11 -22.06
C GLU A 105 4.14 5.45 -21.54
N VAL A 106 3.58 4.60 -20.67
CA VAL A 106 2.28 4.84 -20.01
C VAL A 106 2.32 6.11 -19.17
N ALA A 107 3.38 6.31 -18.37
CA ALA A 107 3.56 7.50 -17.56
C ALA A 107 3.62 8.78 -18.41
N ALA A 108 4.38 8.74 -19.51
CA ALA A 108 4.49 9.87 -20.44
C ALA A 108 3.13 10.24 -21.05
N LYS A 109 2.37 9.22 -21.52
CA LYS A 109 1.01 9.44 -22.07
C LYS A 109 0.02 9.97 -21.03
N ALA A 110 0.15 9.56 -19.78
CA ALA A 110 -0.67 10.04 -18.66
C ALA A 110 -0.24 11.40 -18.10
N GLY A 111 0.83 12.01 -18.61
CA GLY A 111 1.40 13.25 -18.07
C GLY A 111 1.94 13.08 -16.64
N VAL A 112 2.43 11.89 -16.28
CA VAL A 112 3.03 11.57 -15.00
C VAL A 112 4.55 11.65 -15.13
N LYS A 113 5.18 12.60 -14.44
CA LYS A 113 6.65 12.80 -14.49
C LYS A 113 7.45 11.77 -13.67
N LYS A 114 6.77 10.96 -12.84
CA LYS A 114 7.40 9.99 -11.95
C LYS A 114 7.75 8.73 -12.75
N HIS A 115 8.98 8.24 -12.59
CA HIS A 115 9.35 6.92 -13.11
C HIS A 115 8.51 5.83 -12.42
N LEU A 116 7.78 5.05 -13.21
CA LEU A 116 6.90 4.00 -12.69
C LEU A 116 7.57 2.62 -12.82
N THR A 117 7.44 1.83 -11.78
CA THR A 117 7.89 0.44 -11.76
C THR A 117 6.84 -0.44 -11.10
N THR A 118 6.91 -1.74 -11.32
CA THR A 118 6.05 -2.71 -10.63
C THR A 118 6.21 -2.64 -9.11
N HIS A 119 7.40 -2.27 -8.63
CA HIS A 119 7.67 -2.09 -7.20
C HIS A 119 6.93 -0.86 -6.64
N ILE A 120 6.86 0.23 -7.40
CA ILE A 120 6.09 1.43 -7.03
C ILE A 120 4.60 1.12 -6.90
N ALA A 121 4.04 0.23 -7.71
CA ALA A 121 2.66 -0.20 -7.55
C ALA A 121 2.41 -0.79 -6.16
N ARG A 122 3.31 -1.66 -5.69
CA ARG A 122 3.23 -2.25 -4.35
C ARG A 122 3.40 -1.22 -3.23
N HIS A 123 4.31 -0.25 -3.39
CA HIS A 123 4.44 0.89 -2.48
C HIS A 123 3.14 1.73 -2.44
N THR A 124 2.53 1.93 -3.61
CA THR A 124 1.26 2.65 -3.72
C THR A 124 0.15 1.95 -2.95
N PHE A 125 0.04 0.61 -3.07
CA PHE A 125 -0.89 -0.18 -2.26
C PHE A 125 -0.69 0.06 -0.77
N ALA A 126 0.55 -0.07 -0.28
CA ALA A 126 0.85 0.07 1.14
C ALA A 126 0.52 1.47 1.67
N THR A 127 0.93 2.52 0.95
CA THR A 127 0.67 3.92 1.35
C THR A 127 -0.81 4.28 1.23
N MET A 128 -1.49 3.79 0.21
CA MET A 128 -2.93 3.98 0.05
C MET A 128 -3.71 3.29 1.18
N SER A 129 -3.35 2.07 1.53
CA SER A 129 -3.97 1.33 2.64
C SER A 129 -3.77 2.05 3.98
N LEU A 130 -2.56 2.52 4.27
CA LEU A 130 -2.28 3.30 5.48
C LEU A 130 -3.08 4.61 5.51
N ASN A 131 -3.12 5.35 4.40
CA ASN A 131 -3.91 6.59 4.30
C ASN A 131 -5.42 6.36 4.50
N ASN A 132 -5.89 5.13 4.26
CA ASN A 132 -7.26 4.71 4.55
C ASN A 132 -7.37 3.97 5.90
N HIS A 133 -6.43 4.20 6.81
CA HIS A 133 -6.43 3.69 8.20
C HIS A 133 -6.47 2.16 8.34
N VAL A 134 -6.00 1.44 7.32
CA VAL A 134 -5.81 -0.02 7.45
C VAL A 134 -4.64 -0.26 8.42
N PRO A 135 -4.82 -1.09 9.47
CA PRO A 135 -3.77 -1.39 10.43
C PRO A 135 -2.50 -1.94 9.76
N LEU A 136 -1.33 -1.58 10.30
CA LEU A 136 -0.03 -1.97 9.73
C LEU A 136 0.14 -3.49 9.67
N GLU A 137 -0.35 -4.20 10.67
CA GLU A 137 -0.33 -5.68 10.74
C GLU A 137 -1.20 -6.31 9.66
N THR A 138 -2.32 -5.67 9.32
CA THR A 138 -3.19 -6.12 8.21
C THR A 138 -2.48 -5.92 6.88
N ILE A 139 -1.83 -4.75 6.68
CA ILE A 139 -1.03 -4.46 5.49
C ILE A 139 0.13 -5.45 5.38
N GLN A 140 0.82 -5.76 6.48
CA GLN A 140 1.89 -6.76 6.53
C GLN A 140 1.40 -8.11 6.01
N LYS A 141 0.26 -8.61 6.50
CA LYS A 141 -0.36 -9.87 6.05
C LYS A 141 -0.73 -9.84 4.57
N MET A 142 -1.38 -8.77 4.12
CA MET A 142 -1.73 -8.61 2.70
C MET A 142 -0.49 -8.57 1.81
N LEU A 143 0.57 -7.90 2.24
CA LEU A 143 1.83 -7.86 1.52
C LEU A 143 2.64 -9.17 1.65
N GLY A 144 2.32 -10.06 2.60
CA GLY A 144 3.10 -11.27 2.89
C GLY A 144 4.54 -10.93 3.30
N HIS A 145 4.73 -9.94 4.17
CA HIS A 145 6.01 -9.67 4.79
C HIS A 145 6.16 -10.54 6.03
N SER A 146 7.25 -11.31 6.11
CA SER A 146 7.58 -12.12 7.27
C SER A 146 7.92 -11.26 8.50
N ASP A 147 8.48 -10.07 8.28
CA ASP A 147 8.83 -9.12 9.34
C ASP A 147 8.07 -7.81 9.17
N ILE A 148 7.46 -7.33 10.27
CA ILE A 148 6.73 -6.06 10.32
C ILE A 148 7.65 -4.87 10.06
N ALA A 149 8.94 -4.94 10.40
CA ALA A 149 9.92 -3.89 10.13
C ALA A 149 9.95 -3.51 8.64
N THR A 150 9.74 -4.49 7.74
CA THR A 150 9.64 -4.26 6.29
C THR A 150 8.42 -3.39 5.94
N THR A 151 7.36 -3.44 6.74
CA THR A 151 6.13 -2.66 6.52
C THR A 151 6.19 -1.31 7.23
N GLN A 152 6.95 -1.20 8.32
CA GLN A 152 7.12 0.05 9.10
C GLN A 152 7.76 1.19 8.29
N ILE A 153 8.48 0.89 7.21
CA ILE A 153 9.00 1.93 6.30
C ILE A 153 7.89 2.83 5.76
N TYR A 154 6.68 2.30 5.59
CA TYR A 154 5.52 3.06 5.12
C TYR A 154 4.92 3.93 6.22
N ALA A 155 4.93 3.48 7.47
CA ALA A 155 4.40 4.23 8.61
C ALA A 155 5.18 5.52 8.87
N ARG A 156 6.50 5.54 8.62
CA ARG A 156 7.33 6.74 8.76
C ARG A 156 6.99 7.87 7.78
N LEU A 157 6.21 7.57 6.73
CA LEU A 157 5.77 8.56 5.74
C LEU A 157 4.51 9.33 6.19
N LEU A 158 3.96 9.03 7.37
CA LEU A 158 2.62 9.46 7.78
C LEU A 158 2.59 10.33 9.06
N ASP A 159 3.56 11.19 9.29
CA ASP A 159 3.49 12.19 10.39
C ASP A 159 2.19 13.04 10.33
N LYS A 160 1.59 13.16 9.15
CA LYS A 160 0.31 13.84 8.96
C LYS A 160 -0.89 13.07 9.57
N THR A 161 -0.82 11.77 9.65
CA THR A 161 -1.92 10.91 10.10
C THR A 161 -2.17 11.04 11.60
N ILE A 162 -1.14 11.31 12.42
CA ILE A 162 -1.29 11.49 13.87
C ILE A 162 -2.25 12.64 14.17
N SER A 163 -2.12 13.76 13.46
CA SER A 163 -3.00 14.92 13.65
C SER A 163 -4.46 14.60 13.26
N GLU A 164 -4.66 13.91 12.15
CA GLU A 164 -6.00 13.51 11.67
C GLU A 164 -6.66 12.47 12.59
N ASP A 165 -5.88 11.53 13.11
CA ASP A 165 -6.36 10.52 14.06
C ASP A 165 -6.74 11.15 15.41
N MET A 166 -5.97 12.13 15.88
CA MET A 166 -6.28 12.87 17.11
C MET A 166 -7.53 13.75 16.96
N VAL A 167 -7.76 14.34 15.78
CA VAL A 167 -9.02 15.07 15.51
C VAL A 167 -10.21 14.12 15.59
N ARG A 168 -10.16 12.96 14.93
CA ARG A 168 -11.23 11.95 15.01
C ARG A 168 -11.46 11.42 16.43
N MET A 169 -10.38 11.20 17.18
CA MET A 169 -10.47 10.78 18.56
C MET A 169 -11.16 11.85 19.41
N ARG A 170 -10.81 13.13 19.20
CA ARG A 170 -11.45 14.25 19.86
C ARG A 170 -12.95 14.29 19.56
N GLU A 171 -13.35 14.27 18.28
CA GLU A 171 -14.76 14.27 17.87
C GLU A 171 -15.57 13.14 18.53
N LYS A 172 -14.95 11.99 18.73
CA LYS A 172 -15.57 10.82 19.35
C LYS A 172 -15.70 10.95 20.86
N PHE A 173 -14.76 11.60 21.54
CA PHE A 173 -14.71 11.72 22.99
C PHE A 173 -15.31 13.03 23.53
N ASP A 174 -15.33 14.12 22.76
CA ASP A 174 -15.94 15.40 23.15
C ASP A 174 -17.48 15.30 23.33
N THR A 175 -18.09 14.21 22.85
CA THR A 175 -19.51 13.91 23.07
C THR A 175 -19.80 13.21 24.41
N ILE A 176 -18.75 12.80 25.15
CA ILE A 176 -18.91 12.14 26.44
C ILE A 176 -18.96 13.23 27.53
N PRO A 177 -20.07 13.43 28.24
CA PRO A 177 -20.13 14.38 29.33
C PRO A 177 -19.22 13.89 30.47
N VAL A 178 -18.11 14.57 30.67
CA VAL A 178 -17.15 14.26 31.73
C VAL A 178 -17.21 15.37 32.77
N ASP A 179 -17.74 15.05 33.97
CA ASP A 179 -17.71 15.94 35.12
C ASP A 179 -16.35 15.81 35.82
N ILE A 180 -15.33 16.45 35.28
CA ILE A 180 -14.00 16.52 35.92
C ILE A 180 -14.04 17.74 36.85
N LYS A 181 -14.11 17.49 38.19
CA LYS A 181 -13.83 18.56 39.14
C LYS A 181 -12.44 19.14 38.87
N PRO A 182 -12.31 20.46 38.70
CA PRO A 182 -10.98 21.05 38.49
C PRO A 182 -10.07 20.68 39.65
N LEU A 183 -8.87 20.18 39.34
CA LEU A 183 -7.84 19.97 40.33
C LEU A 183 -7.53 21.33 40.97
N PRO A 184 -7.27 21.40 42.31
CA PRO A 184 -6.79 22.60 42.94
C PRO A 184 -5.54 23.06 42.19
N GLU A 185 -5.47 24.38 41.85
CA GLU A 185 -4.35 24.94 41.13
C GLU A 185 -3.04 24.52 41.83
N PRO A 186 -2.07 23.95 41.09
CA PRO A 186 -0.79 23.61 41.67
C PRO A 186 -0.15 24.92 42.19
N PRO A 187 0.52 24.86 43.36
CA PRO A 187 1.18 26.04 43.89
C PRO A 187 2.17 26.57 42.83
N VAL A 188 1.95 27.82 42.43
CA VAL A 188 2.70 28.49 41.37
C VAL A 188 4.12 28.74 41.84
N THR A 189 4.99 27.75 41.81
CA THR A 189 6.43 27.93 41.90
C THR A 189 7.17 26.84 41.17
N PHE A 190 7.15 26.92 39.84
CA PHE A 190 8.19 26.31 39.05
C PHE A 190 9.35 27.29 38.96
N THR A 191 10.25 27.21 39.91
CA THR A 191 11.59 27.76 39.75
C THR A 191 12.37 26.73 38.95
N PRO A 192 12.78 27.02 37.71
CA PRO A 192 13.57 26.04 36.95
C PRO A 192 14.92 25.86 37.69
N GLU A 193 15.22 24.64 38.07
CA GLU A 193 16.57 24.34 38.58
C GLU A 193 17.62 24.74 37.54
N PRO A 194 18.70 25.40 37.99
CA PRO A 194 19.77 25.78 37.07
C PRO A 194 20.41 24.53 36.48
N GLN A 195 20.35 24.40 35.17
CA GLN A 195 20.97 23.29 34.45
C GLN A 195 22.47 23.23 34.78
N PRO A 196 23.02 22.04 35.10
CA PRO A 196 24.46 21.90 35.35
C PRO A 196 25.24 22.31 34.09
N LYS A 197 26.17 23.26 34.29
CA LYS A 197 27.07 23.73 33.20
C LYS A 197 27.79 22.53 32.61
N ARG A 198 27.59 22.26 31.32
CA ARG A 198 28.35 21.26 30.56
C ARG A 198 29.84 21.56 30.68
N GLY A 199 30.59 20.69 31.36
CA GLY A 199 32.05 20.78 31.49
C GLY A 199 32.70 20.76 30.09
N ARG A 200 33.70 21.60 29.87
CA ARG A 200 34.51 21.60 28.64
C ARG A 200 35.16 20.23 28.45
N PRO A 201 35.21 19.70 27.22
CA PRO A 201 35.90 18.45 26.94
C PRO A 201 37.39 18.61 27.22
N ARG A 202 37.99 17.69 27.98
CA ARG A 202 39.44 17.63 28.20
C ARG A 202 40.13 17.36 26.87
N LYS A 203 41.05 18.25 26.47
CA LYS A 203 42.03 17.98 25.40
C LYS A 203 42.97 16.89 25.90
N TYR A 204 43.05 15.78 25.22
CA TYR A 204 44.12 14.83 25.38
C TYR A 204 45.35 15.38 24.66
N SER A 205 46.45 15.46 25.40
CA SER A 205 47.83 15.64 24.91
C SER A 205 48.35 14.29 24.45
#